data_12cf869a5c1f7454417e2e67d0aaa236
#
_entry.id   12cf869a5c1f7454417e2e67d0aaa236
#
_cell.length_a   1.000
_cell.length_b   1.000
_cell.length_c   1.000
_cell.angle_alpha   90.00
_cell.angle_beta   90.00
_cell.angle_gamma   90.00
#
_symmetry.space_group_name_H-M   'P 1'
#
loop_
_entity.id
_entity.type
_entity.pdbx_description
1 polymer ?
#
loop_
_entity_poly.entity_id
_entity_poly.type
_entity_poly.pdbx_seq_one_letter_code
_entity_poly.pdbx_strand_id
1 'polypeptide(L)'
;TVLANEQVIDGKGWRSGAPVEQKKISQWFLKITDFAEELLNDIDKLEGWPESVKLMQKNWIGKSKGLNINFNSEHDDKIFTAFTTRPDTVFGVTYVAISINHELATELSKNNKDIHSFTSKYKKQKLSEESSSKIEKDGIFTGKYCLHPITEEKIPIWIANYVLDNYG
;
A
#
# COMPACT_ATOMS: atom_id res chain seq x y z
N THR A 1 0.64 -23.44 -5.69
CA THR A 1 0.71 -23.52 -4.21
C THR A 1 1.06 -22.15 -3.67
N VAL A 2 0.38 -21.73 -2.61
CA VAL A 2 0.73 -20.53 -1.87
C VAL A 2 1.97 -20.83 -1.03
N LEU A 3 2.93 -19.92 -1.02
CA LEU A 3 4.16 -20.01 -0.23
C LEU A 3 4.16 -18.92 0.84
N ALA A 4 4.67 -19.24 2.02
CA ALA A 4 4.99 -18.24 3.04
C ALA A 4 6.25 -17.45 2.63
N ASN A 5 6.44 -16.25 3.19
CA ASN A 5 7.57 -15.39 2.84
C ASN A 5 8.93 -16.09 3.03
N GLU A 6 9.08 -16.89 4.09
CA GLU A 6 10.30 -17.64 4.41
C GLU A 6 10.59 -18.77 3.40
N GLN A 7 9.59 -19.14 2.61
CA GLN A 7 9.71 -20.17 1.57
C GLN A 7 10.08 -19.59 0.20
N VAL A 8 10.29 -18.29 0.12
CA VAL A 8 10.69 -17.59 -1.10
C VAL A 8 12.12 -17.08 -0.94
N ILE A 9 13.03 -17.61 -1.76
CA ILE A 9 14.45 -17.23 -1.77
C ILE A 9 14.77 -16.68 -3.17
N ASP A 10 15.25 -15.45 -3.24
CA ASP A 10 15.58 -14.77 -4.51
C ASP A 10 14.47 -14.82 -5.56
N GLY A 11 13.21 -14.64 -5.11
CA GLY A 11 12.04 -14.68 -6.00
C GLY A 11 11.64 -16.07 -6.48
N LYS A 12 12.20 -17.13 -5.89
CA LYS A 12 11.93 -18.52 -6.25
C LYS A 12 11.48 -19.32 -5.05
N GLY A 13 10.63 -20.30 -5.28
CA GLY A 13 10.23 -21.25 -4.24
C GLY A 13 11.41 -22.11 -3.78
N TRP A 14 11.64 -22.19 -2.49
CA TRP A 14 12.78 -22.83 -1.84
C TRP A 14 12.97 -24.32 -2.19
N ARG A 15 11.87 -25.02 -2.51
CA ARG A 15 11.92 -26.44 -2.89
C ARG A 15 12.03 -26.67 -4.39
N SER A 16 11.26 -25.90 -5.18
CA SER A 16 11.09 -26.18 -6.62
C SER A 16 12.05 -25.35 -7.49
N GLY A 17 12.60 -24.25 -6.95
CA GLY A 17 13.33 -23.28 -7.74
C GLY A 17 12.48 -22.53 -8.77
N ALA A 18 11.17 -22.78 -8.79
CA ALA A 18 10.25 -22.11 -9.71
C ALA A 18 10.06 -20.64 -9.34
N PRO A 19 9.94 -19.73 -10.32
CA PRO A 19 9.67 -18.32 -10.04
C PRO A 19 8.33 -18.17 -9.32
N VAL A 20 8.30 -17.26 -8.33
CA VAL A 20 7.10 -16.93 -7.55
C VAL A 20 6.53 -15.62 -8.06
N GLU A 21 5.21 -15.59 -8.24
CA GLU A 21 4.46 -14.41 -8.66
C GLU A 21 3.36 -14.11 -7.66
N GLN A 22 3.08 -12.82 -7.43
CA GLN A 22 1.91 -12.40 -6.67
C GLN A 22 0.66 -12.46 -7.56
N LYS A 23 -0.34 -13.24 -7.14
CA LYS A 23 -1.62 -13.38 -7.84
C LYS A 23 -2.78 -13.25 -6.87
N LYS A 24 -3.86 -12.62 -7.30
CA LYS A 24 -5.14 -12.71 -6.59
C LYS A 24 -5.74 -14.09 -6.86
N ILE A 25 -5.91 -14.87 -5.82
CA ILE A 25 -6.50 -16.21 -5.88
C ILE A 25 -7.70 -16.31 -4.95
N SER A 26 -8.69 -17.09 -5.33
CA SER A 26 -9.84 -17.40 -4.47
C SER A 26 -9.44 -18.48 -3.47
N GLN A 27 -9.53 -18.18 -2.19
CA GLN A 27 -9.24 -19.14 -1.12
C GLN A 27 -9.98 -18.75 0.17
N TRP A 28 -9.92 -19.61 1.17
CA TRP A 28 -10.50 -19.36 2.48
C TRP A 28 -9.64 -18.36 3.26
N PHE A 29 -10.30 -17.35 3.83
CA PHE A 29 -9.71 -16.40 4.76
C PHE A 29 -10.53 -16.34 6.05
N LEU A 30 -9.85 -16.29 7.18
CA LEU A 30 -10.47 -15.99 8.46
C LEU A 30 -10.54 -14.45 8.61
N LYS A 31 -11.72 -13.94 8.89
CA LYS A 31 -11.94 -12.49 9.11
C LYS A 31 -11.50 -12.05 10.51
N ILE A 32 -10.25 -12.28 10.84
CA ILE A 32 -9.72 -11.98 12.19
C ILE A 32 -9.77 -10.48 12.53
N THR A 33 -9.73 -9.61 11.53
CA THR A 33 -9.80 -8.16 11.71
C THR A 33 -11.18 -7.68 12.16
N ASP A 34 -12.24 -8.45 11.95
CA ASP A 34 -13.59 -8.12 12.43
C ASP A 34 -13.65 -8.09 13.96
N PHE A 35 -12.74 -8.80 14.64
CA PHE A 35 -12.64 -8.86 16.11
C PHE A 35 -11.67 -7.82 16.70
N ALA A 36 -11.00 -7.01 15.87
CA ALA A 36 -9.95 -6.12 16.33
C ALA A 36 -10.42 -5.11 17.40
N GLU A 37 -11.61 -4.53 17.24
CA GLU A 37 -12.19 -3.59 18.20
C GLU A 37 -12.56 -4.28 19.53
N GLU A 38 -13.16 -5.45 19.46
CA GLU A 38 -13.53 -6.25 20.63
C GLU A 38 -12.27 -6.67 21.41
N LEU A 39 -11.27 -7.20 20.71
CA LEU A 39 -9.98 -7.57 21.31
C LEU A 39 -9.30 -6.38 21.99
N LEU A 40 -9.29 -5.21 21.34
CA LEU A 40 -8.69 -3.99 21.90
C LEU A 40 -9.37 -3.57 23.21
N ASN A 41 -10.70 -3.65 23.26
CA ASN A 41 -11.49 -3.29 24.43
C ASN A 41 -11.36 -4.32 25.57
N ASP A 42 -11.13 -5.57 25.24
CA ASP A 42 -11.04 -6.66 26.21
C ASP A 42 -9.64 -6.83 26.81
N ILE A 43 -8.59 -6.31 26.17
CA ILE A 43 -7.21 -6.36 26.71
C ILE A 43 -7.16 -5.79 28.13
N ASP A 44 -7.87 -4.70 28.42
CA ASP A 44 -7.85 -4.05 29.73
C ASP A 44 -8.54 -4.88 30.83
N LYS A 45 -9.43 -5.80 30.44
CA LYS A 45 -10.14 -6.71 31.37
C LYS A 45 -9.29 -7.93 31.78
N LEU A 46 -8.12 -8.12 31.18
CA LEU A 46 -7.23 -9.26 31.43
C LEU A 46 -6.35 -8.96 32.67
N GLU A 47 -6.91 -9.10 33.88
CA GLU A 47 -6.24 -8.75 35.14
C GLU A 47 -4.93 -9.52 35.37
N GLY A 48 -4.86 -10.78 34.92
CA GLY A 48 -3.67 -11.64 35.06
C GLY A 48 -2.55 -11.37 34.06
N TRP A 49 -2.70 -10.42 33.13
CA TRP A 49 -1.70 -10.15 32.12
C TRP A 49 -0.77 -9.00 32.53
N PRO A 50 0.57 -9.16 32.33
CA PRO A 50 1.51 -8.08 32.55
C PRO A 50 1.21 -6.86 31.66
N GLU A 51 1.38 -5.65 32.19
CA GLU A 51 1.10 -4.41 31.44
C GLU A 51 1.94 -4.28 30.15
N SER A 52 3.17 -4.77 30.15
CA SER A 52 4.03 -4.79 28.96
C SER A 52 3.42 -5.64 27.83
N VAL A 53 2.79 -6.77 28.19
CA VAL A 53 2.13 -7.65 27.21
C VAL A 53 0.87 -6.99 26.67
N LYS A 54 0.05 -6.38 27.54
CA LYS A 54 -1.13 -5.61 27.11
C LYS A 54 -0.75 -4.49 26.14
N LEU A 55 0.32 -3.76 26.44
CA LEU A 55 0.82 -2.70 25.56
C LEU A 55 1.29 -3.25 24.20
N MET A 56 1.99 -4.37 24.20
CA MET A 56 2.43 -5.03 22.95
C MET A 56 1.22 -5.43 22.10
N GLN A 57 0.15 -5.98 22.69
CA GLN A 57 -1.05 -6.36 21.97
C GLN A 57 -1.81 -5.14 21.43
N LYS A 58 -1.93 -4.06 22.21
CA LYS A 58 -2.53 -2.80 21.73
C LYS A 58 -1.78 -2.23 20.55
N ASN A 59 -0.45 -2.22 20.60
CA ASN A 59 0.40 -1.75 19.51
C ASN A 59 0.32 -2.65 18.28
N TRP A 60 0.16 -3.96 18.46
CA TRP A 60 -0.04 -4.91 17.37
C TRP A 60 -1.37 -4.70 16.64
N ILE A 61 -2.47 -4.50 17.40
CA ILE A 61 -3.77 -4.17 16.82
C ILE A 61 -3.72 -2.82 16.09
N GLY A 62 -3.01 -1.85 16.65
CA GLY A 62 -2.61 -0.62 15.97
C GLY A 62 -3.78 0.25 15.52
N LYS A 63 -4.83 0.41 16.34
CA LYS A 63 -5.97 1.28 16.01
C LYS A 63 -5.51 2.70 15.72
N SER A 64 -5.77 3.17 14.51
CA SER A 64 -5.53 4.55 14.10
C SER A 64 -6.83 5.20 13.61
N LYS A 65 -6.91 6.53 13.70
CA LYS A 65 -8.01 7.33 13.17
C LYS A 65 -7.45 8.28 12.13
N GLY A 66 -8.14 8.41 11.02
CA GLY A 66 -7.75 9.31 9.96
C GLY A 66 -8.90 9.62 9.02
N LEU A 67 -8.61 10.33 7.95
CA LEU A 67 -9.56 10.71 6.92
C LEU A 67 -9.12 10.17 5.56
N ASN A 68 -10.09 9.83 4.74
CA ASN A 68 -9.90 9.63 3.31
C ASN A 68 -9.99 10.99 2.62
N ILE A 69 -8.97 11.35 1.87
CA ILE A 69 -8.93 12.57 1.06
C ILE A 69 -9.06 12.15 -0.41
N ASN A 70 -10.03 12.72 -1.10
CA ASN A 70 -10.30 12.46 -2.50
C ASN A 70 -9.67 13.55 -3.37
N PHE A 71 -8.84 13.13 -4.33
CA PHE A 71 -8.25 13.97 -5.35
C PHE A 71 -8.91 13.64 -6.69
N ASN A 72 -9.64 14.57 -7.26
CA ASN A 72 -10.30 14.38 -8.54
C ASN A 72 -9.29 14.46 -9.68
N SER A 73 -9.38 13.58 -10.64
CA SER A 73 -8.59 13.67 -11.88
C SER A 73 -8.92 14.95 -12.64
N GLU A 74 -7.94 15.54 -13.32
CA GLU A 74 -8.14 16.76 -14.12
C GLU A 74 -8.97 16.50 -15.38
N HIS A 75 -8.91 15.31 -15.96
CA HIS A 75 -9.40 15.04 -17.32
C HIS A 75 -10.47 13.94 -17.41
N ASP A 76 -10.70 13.22 -16.34
CA ASP A 76 -11.68 12.13 -16.31
C ASP A 76 -12.36 12.08 -14.94
N ASP A 77 -13.43 11.30 -14.81
CA ASP A 77 -14.19 11.17 -13.56
C ASP A 77 -13.49 10.26 -12.52
N LYS A 78 -12.20 10.00 -12.67
CA LYS A 78 -11.43 9.17 -11.71
C LYS A 78 -11.15 9.95 -10.44
N ILE A 79 -11.25 9.26 -9.33
CA ILE A 79 -10.94 9.78 -7.99
C ILE A 79 -9.79 8.96 -7.41
N PHE A 80 -8.76 9.65 -6.94
CA PHE A 80 -7.65 9.06 -6.19
C PHE A 80 -7.88 9.32 -4.72
N THR A 81 -8.08 8.26 -3.95
CA THR A 81 -8.32 8.38 -2.50
C THR A 81 -7.05 8.04 -1.75
N ALA A 82 -6.61 8.93 -0.88
CA ALA A 82 -5.49 8.72 0.02
C ALA A 82 -5.97 8.79 1.48
N PHE A 83 -5.57 7.79 2.28
CA PHE A 83 -5.82 7.81 3.72
C PHE A 83 -4.71 8.58 4.43
N THR A 84 -5.07 9.45 5.38
CA THR A 84 -4.11 10.16 6.23
C THR A 84 -4.58 10.23 7.68
N THR A 85 -3.65 10.08 8.60
CA THR A 85 -3.86 10.37 10.04
C THR A 85 -3.58 11.84 10.39
N ARG A 86 -3.06 12.63 9.43
CA ARG A 86 -2.70 14.03 9.56
C ARG A 86 -3.41 14.89 8.49
N PRO A 87 -4.76 15.03 8.57
CA PRO A 87 -5.52 15.82 7.59
C PRO A 87 -5.12 17.30 7.57
N ASP A 88 -4.58 17.82 8.64
CA ASP A 88 -4.02 19.18 8.78
C ASP A 88 -2.90 19.47 7.77
N THR A 89 -2.21 18.44 7.27
CA THR A 89 -1.12 18.59 6.30
C THR A 89 -1.58 18.69 4.84
N VAL A 90 -2.88 18.60 4.56
CA VAL A 90 -3.43 18.58 3.19
C VAL A 90 -2.98 19.79 2.35
N PHE A 91 -2.87 20.97 2.95
CA PHE A 91 -2.41 22.18 2.24
C PHE A 91 -0.95 22.11 1.76
N GLY A 92 -0.15 21.20 2.31
CA GLY A 92 1.23 20.97 1.90
C GLY A 92 1.40 19.86 0.85
N VAL A 93 0.31 19.33 0.29
CA VAL A 93 0.39 18.30 -0.75
C VAL A 93 0.95 18.88 -2.03
N THR A 94 2.03 18.29 -2.54
CA THR A 94 2.71 18.71 -3.76
C THR A 94 2.63 17.67 -4.88
N TYR A 95 2.27 16.44 -4.59
CA TYR A 95 2.04 15.38 -5.56
C TYR A 95 1.17 14.27 -4.96
N VAL A 96 0.56 13.46 -5.82
CA VAL A 96 -0.11 12.20 -5.45
C VAL A 96 0.72 11.05 -6.00
N ALA A 97 1.01 10.07 -5.15
CA ALA A 97 1.72 8.86 -5.56
C ALA A 97 0.79 7.66 -5.56
N ILE A 98 0.81 6.90 -6.66
CA ILE A 98 0.07 5.65 -6.80
C ILE A 98 1.03 4.46 -6.87
N SER A 99 0.53 3.29 -6.48
CA SER A 99 1.28 2.04 -6.54
C SER A 99 1.61 1.62 -7.97
N ILE A 100 2.69 0.87 -8.13
CA ILE A 100 3.08 0.24 -9.41
C ILE A 100 2.02 -0.74 -9.96
N ASN A 101 1.13 -1.25 -9.09
CA ASN A 101 0.06 -2.18 -9.46
C ASN A 101 -1.29 -1.48 -9.66
N HIS A 102 -1.36 -0.17 -9.46
CA HIS A 102 -2.58 0.61 -9.65
C HIS A 102 -3.09 0.51 -11.10
N GLU A 103 -4.41 0.55 -11.29
CA GLU A 103 -5.04 0.44 -12.61
C GLU A 103 -4.50 1.46 -13.62
N LEU A 104 -4.37 2.74 -13.19
CA LEU A 104 -3.78 3.79 -14.03
C LEU A 104 -2.34 3.47 -14.42
N ALA A 105 -1.51 2.95 -13.51
CA ALA A 105 -0.14 2.57 -13.83
C ALA A 105 -0.11 1.43 -14.85
N THR A 106 -1.02 0.48 -14.75
CA THR A 106 -1.17 -0.62 -15.70
C THR A 106 -1.64 -0.14 -17.07
N GLU A 107 -2.60 0.79 -17.11
CA GLU A 107 -3.10 1.41 -18.34
C GLU A 107 -1.98 2.18 -19.07
N LEU A 108 -1.29 3.07 -18.38
CA LEU A 108 -0.23 3.89 -18.93
C LEU A 108 0.97 3.07 -19.41
N SER A 109 1.31 1.99 -18.72
CA SER A 109 2.42 1.11 -19.11
C SER A 109 2.23 0.42 -20.45
N LYS A 110 0.99 0.33 -20.98
CA LYS A 110 0.71 -0.22 -22.31
C LYS A 110 1.17 0.71 -23.45
N ASN A 111 1.13 2.03 -23.19
CA ASN A 111 1.34 3.05 -24.22
C ASN A 111 2.61 3.89 -23.98
N ASN A 112 3.28 3.73 -22.85
CA ASN A 112 4.49 4.47 -22.48
C ASN A 112 5.61 3.49 -22.09
N LYS A 113 6.70 3.49 -22.88
CA LYS A 113 7.83 2.58 -22.70
C LYS A 113 8.59 2.82 -21.38
N ASP A 114 8.71 4.07 -20.95
CA ASP A 114 9.44 4.41 -19.72
C ASP A 114 8.66 3.93 -18.49
N ILE A 115 7.34 4.17 -18.46
CA ILE A 115 6.46 3.66 -17.40
C ILE A 115 6.45 2.13 -17.41
N HIS A 116 6.41 1.49 -18.59
CA HIS A 116 6.49 0.04 -18.71
C HIS A 116 7.81 -0.51 -18.12
N SER A 117 8.93 0.10 -18.46
CA SER A 117 10.25 -0.29 -17.94
C SER A 117 10.31 -0.14 -16.43
N PHE A 118 9.86 1.00 -15.89
CA PHE A 118 9.80 1.29 -14.47
C PHE A 118 8.94 0.27 -13.70
N THR A 119 7.69 0.08 -14.13
CA THR A 119 6.78 -0.86 -13.47
C THR A 119 7.28 -2.30 -13.53
N SER A 120 7.87 -2.73 -14.66
CA SER A 120 8.42 -4.07 -14.84
C SER A 120 9.65 -4.33 -13.96
N LYS A 121 10.52 -3.31 -13.80
CA LYS A 121 11.69 -3.36 -12.90
C LYS A 121 11.25 -3.65 -11.47
N TYR A 122 10.29 -2.90 -10.95
CA TYR A 122 9.90 -2.99 -9.55
C TYR A 122 8.89 -4.10 -9.25
N LYS A 123 8.06 -4.53 -10.20
CA LYS A 123 7.21 -5.72 -10.03
C LYS A 123 8.01 -6.99 -9.74
N LYS A 124 9.21 -7.11 -10.31
CA LYS A 124 10.11 -8.25 -10.04
C LYS A 124 10.78 -8.18 -8.65
N GLN A 125 10.94 -6.98 -8.10
CA GLN A 125 11.64 -6.77 -6.81
C GLN A 125 10.70 -6.88 -5.59
N LYS A 126 9.40 -6.62 -5.74
CA LYS A 126 8.43 -6.50 -4.65
C LYS A 126 7.87 -7.87 -4.23
N LEU A 127 8.73 -8.79 -3.78
CA LEU A 127 8.30 -10.10 -3.28
C LEU A 127 8.25 -10.22 -1.74
N SER A 128 8.71 -9.21 -0.98
CA SER A 128 8.58 -9.18 0.48
C SER A 128 8.51 -7.76 1.04
N GLU A 129 7.66 -7.55 2.06
CA GLU A 129 7.56 -6.26 2.78
C GLU A 129 8.85 -5.89 3.51
N GLU A 130 9.62 -6.86 3.97
CA GLU A 130 10.93 -6.66 4.60
C GLU A 130 11.98 -6.09 3.64
N SER A 131 11.85 -6.35 2.35
CA SER A 131 12.71 -5.79 1.32
C SER A 131 12.39 -4.32 1.03
N SER A 132 11.15 -3.87 1.26
CA SER A 132 10.71 -2.51 0.90
C SER A 132 11.36 -1.42 1.76
N SER A 133 11.77 -1.72 2.99
CA SER A 133 12.47 -0.77 3.87
C SER A 133 13.92 -0.46 3.45
N LYS A 134 14.52 -1.33 2.62
CA LYS A 134 15.91 -1.21 2.13
C LYS A 134 15.99 -0.74 0.67
N ILE A 135 14.86 -0.67 -0.04
CA ILE A 135 14.82 -0.24 -1.44
C ILE A 135 14.88 1.29 -1.49
N GLU A 136 15.76 1.83 -2.31
CA GLU A 136 15.79 3.26 -2.61
C GLU A 136 14.44 3.71 -3.17
N LYS A 137 13.91 4.78 -2.59
CA LYS A 137 12.62 5.35 -3.02
C LYS A 137 12.78 5.96 -4.39
N ASP A 138 11.98 5.47 -5.34
CA ASP A 138 12.01 5.87 -6.73
C ASP A 138 10.60 6.06 -7.27
N GLY A 139 10.43 6.91 -8.27
CA GLY A 139 9.14 7.21 -8.86
C GLY A 139 9.25 7.76 -10.28
N ILE A 140 8.19 7.59 -11.06
CA ILE A 140 8.07 8.11 -12.41
C ILE A 140 6.80 8.95 -12.54
N PHE A 141 6.93 10.13 -13.17
CA PHE A 141 5.77 10.99 -13.46
C PHE A 141 4.88 10.36 -14.52
N THR A 142 3.57 10.39 -14.29
CA THR A 142 2.59 9.77 -15.20
C THR A 142 2.23 10.63 -16.41
N GLY A 143 2.59 11.93 -16.40
CA GLY A 143 2.09 12.93 -17.36
C GLY A 143 0.66 13.39 -17.05
N LYS A 144 0.05 12.93 -15.95
CA LYS A 144 -1.31 13.28 -15.55
C LYS A 144 -1.32 14.06 -14.23
N TYR A 145 -2.41 14.80 -14.02
CA TYR A 145 -2.64 15.64 -12.86
C TYR A 145 -3.99 15.32 -12.21
N CYS A 146 -4.08 15.57 -10.94
CA CYS A 146 -5.32 15.65 -10.18
C CYS A 146 -5.46 17.05 -9.57
N LEU A 147 -6.64 17.35 -9.02
CA LEU A 147 -6.93 18.63 -8.40
C LEU A 147 -6.80 18.51 -6.88
N HIS A 148 -6.18 19.49 -6.28
CA HIS A 148 -6.13 19.62 -4.83
C HIS A 148 -7.55 19.82 -4.29
N PRO A 149 -8.00 19.06 -3.27
CA PRO A 149 -9.42 19.03 -2.87
C PRO A 149 -9.93 20.35 -2.28
N ILE A 150 -9.06 21.28 -1.92
CA ILE A 150 -9.42 22.55 -1.30
C ILE A 150 -9.04 23.73 -2.19
N THR A 151 -7.78 23.74 -2.72
CA THR A 151 -7.28 24.88 -3.50
C THR A 151 -7.55 24.76 -4.99
N GLU A 152 -7.98 23.58 -5.45
CA GLU A 152 -8.22 23.24 -6.87
C GLU A 152 -6.98 23.39 -7.78
N GLU A 153 -5.80 23.57 -7.18
CA GLU A 153 -4.53 23.59 -7.90
C GLU A 153 -4.20 22.22 -8.48
N LYS A 154 -3.52 22.22 -9.63
CA LYS A 154 -3.08 21.00 -10.28
C LYS A 154 -1.92 20.37 -9.54
N ILE A 155 -2.07 19.09 -9.21
CA ILE A 155 -1.07 18.29 -8.51
C ILE A 155 -0.65 17.12 -9.41
N PRO A 156 0.66 16.91 -9.66
CA PRO A 156 1.14 15.83 -10.49
C PRO A 156 0.91 14.46 -9.85
N ILE A 157 0.56 13.47 -10.67
CA ILE A 157 0.41 12.07 -10.27
C ILE A 157 1.69 11.31 -10.63
N TRP A 158 2.28 10.63 -9.64
CA TRP A 158 3.48 9.82 -9.78
C TRP A 158 3.18 8.34 -9.52
N ILE A 159 3.86 7.45 -10.23
CA ILE A 159 3.92 6.03 -9.88
C ILE A 159 5.17 5.84 -9.05
N ALA A 160 5.06 5.27 -7.85
CA ALA A 160 6.18 5.10 -6.93
C ALA A 160 6.30 3.65 -6.43
N ASN A 161 7.55 3.22 -6.21
CA ASN A 161 7.86 1.85 -5.79
C ASN A 161 7.60 1.58 -4.31
N TYR A 162 7.39 2.62 -3.51
CA TYR A 162 7.16 2.54 -2.06
C TYR A 162 5.69 2.66 -1.64
N VAL A 163 4.78 2.90 -2.58
CA VAL A 163 3.33 2.95 -2.30
C VAL A 163 2.79 1.54 -2.22
N LEU A 164 2.07 1.24 -1.13
CA LEU A 164 1.44 -0.05 -0.90
C LEU A 164 0.09 -0.13 -1.62
N ASP A 165 -0.26 -1.33 -2.14
CA ASP A 165 -1.50 -1.52 -2.90
C ASP A 165 -2.76 -1.45 -2.05
N ASN A 166 -2.64 -1.73 -0.75
CA ASN A 166 -3.76 -1.87 0.19
C ASN A 166 -3.84 -0.73 1.21
N TYR A 167 -3.00 0.30 1.09
CA TYR A 167 -2.90 1.37 2.06
C TYR A 167 -2.57 2.70 1.38
N GLY A 168 -3.48 3.66 1.49
CA GLY A 168 -3.32 5.02 0.96
C GLY A 168 -4.36 5.39 -0.02
#